data_f40aa6245711bb6cd29ea5655b1636bc
#
_entry.id   f40aa6245711bb6cd29ea5655b1636bc
#
_cell.length_a   1.000
_cell.length_b   1.000
_cell.length_c   1.000
_cell.angle_alpha   90.00
_cell.angle_beta   90.00
_cell.angle_gamma   90.00
#
_symmetry.space_group_name_H-M   'P 1'
#
loop_
_entity.id
_entity.type
_entity.pdbx_description
1 polymer ?
#
loop_
_entity_poly.entity_id
_entity_poly.type
_entity_poly.pdbx_seq_one_letter_code
_entity_poly.pdbx_strand_id
1 'polypeptide(L)'
;KPSKITISAKAETSYNTRTITPEFIDGPTYASLINEARITRNEEPVYQPDELYILKNGLDPDLLPNVDWMDEILKKGAMTYKASLNITGGSTNTRYFVSASYVEEEGMYKTDKEIEKQYNTNANARRWNYRMNADIDITKSTLLNVGISGMLKKVNDTGRGSSLVWNSLMGQTPVSIPKVYSNGYFPASEYNENYRDNPWIASTQTGYRQNWTNQIQTNVTLNQKLDFITEGLKFIGRFGYDTNNSNYINKLKAPERWKAERFRDSEGNLVFKRLNEEQKMTQSAGGSGDRHEFFEAELHYNRVFNKHHHVGSVLKYNQDSKIRTYNLGDDLKNSVPVRHQGFSGRFTYNWKYRYFVNFNFGYTGS
;
A
#
# COMPACT_ATOMS: atom_id res chain seq x y z
N LYS A 1 15.07 36.79 -3.39
CA LYS A 1 15.14 37.45 -4.72
C LYS A 1 13.97 36.98 -5.55
N PRO A 2 13.33 37.85 -6.38
CA PRO A 2 12.32 37.41 -7.32
C PRO A 2 12.91 36.34 -8.23
N SER A 3 12.22 35.22 -8.39
CA SER A 3 12.61 34.18 -9.33
C SER A 3 11.57 34.05 -10.43
N LYS A 4 12.02 33.91 -11.68
CA LYS A 4 11.10 33.57 -12.77
C LYS A 4 10.41 32.25 -12.49
N ILE A 5 9.19 32.10 -12.98
CA ILE A 5 8.47 30.84 -12.90
C ILE A 5 9.28 29.80 -13.69
N THR A 6 9.57 28.70 -13.04
CA THR A 6 10.21 27.53 -13.65
C THR A 6 9.25 26.37 -13.56
N ILE A 7 8.97 25.75 -14.69
CA ILE A 7 8.09 24.58 -14.80
C ILE A 7 8.96 23.42 -15.26
N SER A 8 8.92 22.31 -14.52
CA SER A 8 9.57 21.07 -14.90
C SER A 8 8.53 19.95 -14.93
N ALA A 9 8.37 19.33 -16.08
CA ALA A 9 7.52 18.18 -16.26
C ALA A 9 8.37 16.97 -16.67
N LYS A 10 8.07 15.80 -16.09
CA LYS A 10 8.74 14.54 -16.40
C LYS A 10 7.71 13.44 -16.55
N ALA A 11 7.84 12.64 -17.59
CA ALA A 11 7.09 11.41 -17.79
C ALA A 11 8.08 10.27 -17.99
N GLU A 12 7.82 9.14 -17.35
CA GLU A 12 8.65 7.93 -17.39
C GLU A 12 7.75 6.72 -17.53
N THR A 13 8.20 5.76 -18.30
CA THR A 13 7.60 4.42 -18.36
C THR A 13 8.68 3.39 -18.16
N SER A 14 8.37 2.32 -17.45
CA SER A 14 9.28 1.20 -17.24
C SER A 14 8.55 -0.13 -17.38
N TYR A 15 9.20 -1.09 -17.98
CA TYR A 15 8.73 -2.47 -18.01
C TYR A 15 9.46 -3.26 -16.93
N ASN A 16 8.73 -3.73 -15.95
CA ASN A 16 9.27 -4.45 -14.81
C ASN A 16 9.11 -5.94 -15.02
N THR A 17 10.20 -6.69 -14.89
CA THR A 17 10.20 -8.15 -14.97
C THR A 17 10.45 -8.74 -13.59
N ARG A 18 10.06 -9.99 -13.41
CA ARG A 18 10.36 -10.74 -12.20
C ARG A 18 11.86 -11.03 -12.14
N THR A 19 12.48 -10.77 -11.01
CA THR A 19 13.91 -11.05 -10.80
C THR A 19 14.18 -12.53 -10.52
N ILE A 20 13.25 -13.20 -9.84
CA ILE A 20 13.30 -14.63 -9.52
C ILE A 20 11.89 -15.19 -9.74
N THR A 21 11.80 -16.31 -10.44
CA THR A 21 10.60 -17.12 -10.55
C THR A 21 10.97 -18.52 -10.13
N PRO A 22 10.27 -19.14 -9.18
CA PRO A 22 10.48 -20.55 -8.87
C PRO A 22 10.25 -21.39 -10.13
N GLU A 23 11.15 -22.31 -10.39
CA GLU A 23 11.01 -23.30 -11.45
C GLU A 23 10.48 -24.60 -10.83
N PHE A 24 9.43 -25.13 -11.43
CA PHE A 24 8.83 -26.39 -11.03
C PHE A 24 9.03 -27.43 -12.14
N ILE A 25 9.07 -28.68 -11.73
CA ILE A 25 9.11 -29.80 -12.68
C ILE A 25 7.75 -29.95 -13.35
N ASP A 26 7.75 -30.51 -14.56
CA ASP A 26 6.54 -30.83 -15.29
C ASP A 26 5.79 -32.05 -14.74
N GLY A 27 4.58 -32.28 -15.23
CA GLY A 27 3.72 -33.37 -14.78
C GLY A 27 4.33 -34.75 -14.96
N PRO A 28 4.86 -35.10 -16.15
CA PRO A 28 5.52 -36.40 -16.38
C PRO A 28 6.69 -36.66 -15.43
N THR A 29 7.55 -35.67 -15.20
CA THR A 29 8.68 -35.78 -14.27
C THR A 29 8.17 -35.92 -12.83
N TYR A 30 7.17 -35.13 -12.42
CA TYR A 30 6.56 -35.22 -11.10
C TYR A 30 5.97 -36.62 -10.85
N ALA A 31 5.18 -37.13 -11.79
CA ALA A 31 4.56 -38.46 -11.68
C ALA A 31 5.57 -39.59 -11.57
N SER A 32 6.66 -39.49 -12.36
CA SER A 32 7.77 -40.47 -12.31
C SER A 32 8.48 -40.46 -10.95
N LEU A 33 8.78 -39.28 -10.39
CA LEU A 33 9.43 -39.14 -9.08
C LEU A 33 8.53 -39.62 -7.92
N ILE A 34 7.23 -39.38 -8.00
CA ILE A 34 6.27 -39.91 -7.00
C ILE A 34 6.25 -41.43 -7.06
N ASN A 35 6.22 -42.04 -8.27
CA ASN A 35 6.28 -43.49 -8.41
C ASN A 35 7.59 -44.05 -7.85
N GLU A 36 8.73 -43.45 -8.14
CA GLU A 36 10.02 -43.84 -7.59
C GLU A 36 10.02 -43.77 -6.06
N ALA A 37 9.51 -42.69 -5.49
CA ALA A 37 9.42 -42.53 -4.03
C ALA A 37 8.52 -43.59 -3.36
N ARG A 38 7.48 -44.07 -4.04
CA ARG A 38 6.63 -45.16 -3.56
C ARG A 38 7.34 -46.51 -3.66
N ILE A 39 7.86 -46.86 -4.82
CA ILE A 39 8.52 -48.10 -5.11
C ILE A 39 9.71 -48.32 -4.16
N THR A 40 10.51 -47.29 -3.88
CA THR A 40 11.63 -47.38 -2.92
C THR A 40 11.21 -47.65 -1.47
N ARG A 41 9.91 -47.45 -1.16
CA ARG A 41 9.31 -47.78 0.12
C ARG A 41 8.52 -49.11 0.13
N ASN A 42 8.64 -49.91 -0.95
CA ASN A 42 7.85 -51.12 -1.20
C ASN A 42 6.34 -50.84 -1.26
N GLU A 43 5.93 -49.68 -1.79
CA GLU A 43 4.55 -49.29 -2.01
C GLU A 43 4.22 -49.38 -3.50
N GLU A 44 2.94 -49.57 -3.83
CA GLU A 44 2.47 -49.54 -5.23
C GLU A 44 2.63 -48.14 -5.86
N PRO A 45 3.00 -48.08 -7.15
CA PRO A 45 3.08 -46.83 -7.87
C PRO A 45 1.71 -46.12 -7.92
N VAL A 46 1.74 -44.77 -7.88
CA VAL A 46 0.51 -43.96 -7.98
C VAL A 46 0.00 -43.91 -9.42
N TYR A 47 0.91 -43.80 -10.37
CA TYR A 47 0.61 -43.70 -11.80
C TYR A 47 0.99 -45.00 -12.50
N GLN A 48 0.03 -45.60 -13.22
CA GLN A 48 0.28 -46.79 -14.01
C GLN A 48 1.02 -46.43 -15.33
N PRO A 49 1.68 -47.38 -16.02
CA PRO A 49 2.42 -47.09 -17.23
C PRO A 49 1.61 -46.42 -18.34
N ASP A 50 0.33 -46.77 -18.49
CA ASP A 50 -0.60 -46.17 -19.42
C ASP A 50 -0.96 -44.73 -19.03
N GLU A 51 -1.16 -44.44 -17.75
CA GLU A 51 -1.39 -43.10 -17.24
C GLU A 51 -0.17 -42.19 -17.46
N LEU A 52 1.05 -42.69 -17.23
CA LEU A 52 2.29 -41.98 -17.58
C LEU A 52 2.40 -41.70 -19.07
N TYR A 53 1.99 -42.65 -19.93
CA TYR A 53 1.97 -42.42 -21.37
C TYR A 53 0.95 -41.36 -21.77
N ILE A 54 -0.26 -41.38 -21.24
CA ILE A 54 -1.32 -40.39 -21.45
C ILE A 54 -0.84 -39.00 -21.00
N LEU A 55 -0.26 -38.90 -19.80
CA LEU A 55 0.23 -37.66 -19.24
C LEU A 55 1.40 -37.07 -20.09
N LYS A 56 2.34 -37.91 -20.49
CA LYS A 56 3.49 -37.49 -21.30
C LYS A 56 3.07 -36.94 -22.68
N ASN A 57 2.03 -37.52 -23.26
CA ASN A 57 1.54 -37.12 -24.58
C ASN A 57 0.35 -36.14 -24.53
N GLY A 58 -0.13 -35.73 -23.33
CA GLY A 58 -1.21 -34.77 -23.18
C GLY A 58 -2.56 -35.28 -23.73
N LEU A 59 -2.82 -36.59 -23.67
CA LEU A 59 -4.00 -37.22 -24.30
C LEU A 59 -5.29 -37.03 -23.53
N ASP A 60 -5.22 -36.80 -22.23
CA ASP A 60 -6.39 -36.53 -21.36
C ASP A 60 -6.05 -35.42 -20.33
N PRO A 61 -6.08 -34.14 -20.77
CA PRO A 61 -5.71 -33.03 -19.90
C PRO A 61 -6.72 -32.74 -18.77
N ASP A 62 -7.91 -33.31 -18.83
CA ASP A 62 -8.94 -33.17 -17.80
C ASP A 62 -8.65 -34.09 -16.60
N LEU A 63 -8.26 -35.35 -16.83
CA LEU A 63 -7.96 -36.33 -15.78
C LEU A 63 -6.48 -36.40 -15.40
N LEU A 64 -5.59 -36.17 -16.36
CA LEU A 64 -4.14 -36.19 -16.20
C LEU A 64 -3.54 -34.88 -16.72
N PRO A 65 -3.80 -33.76 -16.02
CA PRO A 65 -3.30 -32.45 -16.43
C PRO A 65 -1.77 -32.34 -16.29
N ASN A 66 -1.18 -31.47 -17.10
CA ASN A 66 0.21 -31.04 -16.97
C ASN A 66 0.25 -29.51 -17.03
N VAL A 67 0.10 -28.85 -15.87
CA VAL A 67 -0.08 -27.40 -15.76
C VAL A 67 1.16 -26.73 -15.23
N ASP A 68 1.76 -25.83 -15.99
CA ASP A 68 2.70 -24.85 -15.47
C ASP A 68 1.95 -23.68 -14.84
N TRP A 69 1.71 -23.79 -13.53
CA TRP A 69 0.96 -22.79 -12.78
C TRP A 69 1.61 -21.41 -12.79
N MET A 70 2.93 -21.34 -12.84
CA MET A 70 3.65 -20.06 -12.89
C MET A 70 3.39 -19.35 -14.23
N ASP A 71 3.47 -20.08 -15.35
CA ASP A 71 3.17 -19.49 -16.65
C ASP A 71 1.68 -19.19 -16.81
N GLU A 72 0.79 -20.06 -16.32
CA GLU A 72 -0.66 -19.84 -16.43
C GLU A 72 -1.16 -18.59 -15.69
N ILE A 73 -0.54 -18.23 -14.57
CA ILE A 73 -1.03 -17.15 -13.70
C ILE A 73 -0.25 -15.84 -13.86
N LEU A 74 1.05 -15.92 -14.12
CA LEU A 74 1.92 -14.76 -14.08
C LEU A 74 2.28 -14.25 -15.48
N LYS A 75 2.21 -12.93 -15.66
CA LYS A 75 2.78 -12.24 -16.82
C LYS A 75 4.30 -12.27 -16.75
N LYS A 76 4.98 -12.20 -17.90
CA LYS A 76 6.44 -12.04 -17.96
C LYS A 76 6.91 -10.73 -17.34
N GLY A 77 6.08 -9.70 -17.42
CA GLY A 77 6.32 -8.40 -16.83
C GLY A 77 5.09 -7.52 -16.86
N ALA A 78 5.20 -6.34 -16.27
CA ALA A 78 4.13 -5.35 -16.18
C ALA A 78 4.69 -3.93 -16.31
N MET A 79 3.87 -3.01 -16.78
CA MET A 79 4.25 -1.62 -16.98
C MET A 79 4.11 -0.81 -15.69
N THR A 80 5.00 0.15 -15.52
CA THR A 80 4.86 1.23 -14.56
C THR A 80 4.94 2.56 -15.29
N TYR A 81 3.97 3.43 -15.03
CA TYR A 81 3.88 4.77 -15.58
C TYR A 81 4.07 5.79 -14.46
N LYS A 82 4.91 6.80 -14.71
CA LYS A 82 5.16 7.89 -13.77
C LYS A 82 5.06 9.22 -14.50
N ALA A 83 4.38 10.17 -13.89
CA ALA A 83 4.35 11.55 -14.34
C ALA A 83 4.57 12.47 -13.16
N SER A 84 5.34 13.55 -13.35
CA SER A 84 5.53 14.56 -12.32
C SER A 84 5.59 15.96 -12.95
N LEU A 85 5.05 16.92 -12.21
CA LEU A 85 5.05 18.33 -12.53
C LEU A 85 5.54 19.11 -11.32
N ASN A 86 6.55 19.95 -11.51
CA ASN A 86 7.04 20.84 -10.47
C ASN A 86 7.02 22.27 -10.99
N ILE A 87 6.53 23.17 -10.18
CA ILE A 87 6.45 24.60 -10.47
C ILE A 87 7.10 25.35 -9.32
N THR A 88 8.09 26.16 -9.64
CA THR A 88 8.74 27.06 -8.68
C THR A 88 8.65 28.47 -9.19
N GLY A 89 8.49 29.40 -8.27
CA GLY A 89 8.47 30.81 -8.65
C GLY A 89 8.41 31.70 -7.41
N GLY A 90 8.52 33.00 -7.65
CA GLY A 90 8.40 33.95 -6.58
C GLY A 90 8.54 35.38 -7.01
N SER A 91 7.93 36.26 -6.26
CA SER A 91 8.08 37.73 -6.32
C SER A 91 9.03 38.23 -5.22
N THR A 92 9.06 39.51 -5.00
CA THR A 92 9.77 40.09 -3.86
C THR A 92 9.26 39.63 -2.50
N ASN A 93 7.95 39.37 -2.42
CA ASN A 93 7.26 39.07 -1.16
C ASN A 93 6.69 37.66 -1.06
N THR A 94 6.78 36.88 -2.13
CA THR A 94 6.22 35.52 -2.12
C THR A 94 7.15 34.57 -2.87
N ARG A 95 7.40 33.41 -2.29
CA ARG A 95 8.12 32.28 -2.91
C ARG A 95 7.24 31.06 -2.79
N TYR A 96 7.15 30.28 -3.84
CA TYR A 96 6.34 29.08 -3.83
C TYR A 96 6.97 27.92 -4.58
N PHE A 97 6.61 26.75 -4.15
CA PHE A 97 6.88 25.48 -4.79
C PHE A 97 5.60 24.67 -4.83
N VAL A 98 5.22 24.19 -6.00
CA VAL A 98 4.10 23.27 -6.21
C VAL A 98 4.61 22.05 -6.92
N SER A 99 4.26 20.86 -6.42
CA SER A 99 4.60 19.58 -7.02
C SER A 99 3.37 18.69 -7.07
N ALA A 100 3.17 18.02 -8.19
CA ALA A 100 2.20 16.95 -8.35
C ALA A 100 2.87 15.75 -9.02
N SER A 101 2.56 14.54 -8.57
CA SER A 101 3.05 13.33 -9.21
C SER A 101 1.99 12.23 -9.24
N TYR A 102 2.04 11.44 -10.29
CA TYR A 102 1.22 10.27 -10.51
C TYR A 102 2.10 9.07 -10.77
N VAL A 103 1.76 7.94 -10.15
CA VAL A 103 2.40 6.65 -10.40
C VAL A 103 1.30 5.61 -10.57
N GLU A 104 1.39 4.84 -11.64
CA GLU A 104 0.54 3.67 -11.88
C GLU A 104 1.44 2.45 -12.08
N GLU A 105 1.19 1.42 -11.29
CA GLU A 105 1.89 0.14 -11.33
C GLU A 105 0.88 -0.94 -11.72
N GLU A 106 1.06 -1.53 -12.89
CA GLU A 106 0.25 -2.66 -13.31
C GLU A 106 0.65 -3.93 -12.55
N GLY A 107 -0.32 -4.79 -12.28
CA GLY A 107 -0.08 -6.07 -11.65
C GLY A 107 0.46 -7.14 -12.59
N MET A 108 1.11 -8.13 -12.02
CA MET A 108 1.77 -9.22 -12.73
C MET A 108 0.85 -10.43 -13.01
N TYR A 109 -0.40 -10.43 -12.53
CA TYR A 109 -1.32 -11.54 -12.79
C TYR A 109 -1.90 -11.46 -14.21
N LYS A 110 -2.03 -12.63 -14.85
CA LYS A 110 -2.90 -12.78 -16.02
C LYS A 110 -4.36 -12.65 -15.58
N THR A 111 -5.19 -12.18 -16.45
CA THR A 111 -6.61 -11.91 -16.19
C THR A 111 -7.50 -12.73 -17.13
N ASP A 112 -8.72 -12.97 -16.70
CA ASP A 112 -9.74 -13.58 -17.52
C ASP A 112 -10.47 -12.49 -18.32
N LYS A 113 -10.47 -12.59 -19.66
CA LYS A 113 -11.05 -11.58 -20.56
C LYS A 113 -12.55 -11.35 -20.36
N GLU A 114 -13.30 -12.38 -19.99
CA GLU A 114 -14.72 -12.23 -19.74
C GLU A 114 -14.99 -11.56 -18.40
N ILE A 115 -14.16 -11.84 -17.40
CA ILE A 115 -14.22 -11.18 -16.10
C ILE A 115 -13.78 -9.71 -16.20
N GLU A 116 -12.76 -9.41 -17.01
CA GLU A 116 -12.29 -8.02 -17.22
C GLU A 116 -13.37 -7.08 -17.73
N LYS A 117 -14.35 -7.58 -18.50
CA LYS A 117 -15.53 -6.80 -18.94
C LYS A 117 -16.42 -6.36 -17.79
N GLN A 118 -16.36 -7.03 -16.66
CA GLN A 118 -17.18 -6.78 -15.48
C GLN A 118 -16.39 -6.02 -14.39
N TYR A 119 -15.19 -6.45 -14.08
CA TYR A 119 -14.32 -5.85 -13.07
C TYR A 119 -12.85 -6.28 -13.26
N ASN A 120 -11.94 -5.48 -12.72
CA ASN A 120 -10.52 -5.77 -12.77
C ASN A 120 -10.08 -6.55 -11.53
N THR A 121 -9.53 -7.74 -11.73
CA THR A 121 -8.98 -8.62 -10.68
C THR A 121 -7.47 -8.47 -10.50
N ASN A 122 -6.79 -7.76 -11.40
CA ASN A 122 -5.34 -7.64 -11.34
C ASN A 122 -4.90 -6.78 -10.16
N ALA A 123 -3.86 -7.22 -9.47
CA ALA A 123 -3.25 -6.49 -8.36
C ALA A 123 -2.48 -5.28 -8.92
N ASN A 124 -3.10 -4.12 -8.98
CA ASN A 124 -2.51 -2.87 -9.45
C ASN A 124 -2.56 -1.78 -8.39
N ALA A 125 -1.68 -0.80 -8.51
CA ALA A 125 -1.63 0.33 -7.61
C ALA A 125 -1.55 1.65 -8.37
N ARG A 126 -2.28 2.65 -7.88
CA ARG A 126 -2.24 4.03 -8.36
C ARG A 126 -1.98 4.95 -7.19
N ARG A 127 -1.06 5.89 -7.37
CA ARG A 127 -0.70 6.85 -6.33
C ARG A 127 -0.58 8.26 -6.91
N TRP A 128 -1.27 9.19 -6.30
CA TRP A 128 -1.16 10.63 -6.53
C TRP A 128 -0.49 11.26 -5.31
N ASN A 129 0.52 12.06 -5.54
CA ASN A 129 1.10 12.90 -4.49
C ASN A 129 1.03 14.35 -4.93
N TYR A 130 0.80 15.22 -3.97
CA TYR A 130 0.84 16.66 -4.19
C TYR A 130 1.54 17.34 -3.02
N ARG A 131 2.21 18.43 -3.32
CA ARG A 131 2.85 19.29 -2.33
C ARG A 131 2.81 20.73 -2.78
N MET A 132 2.47 21.61 -1.86
CA MET A 132 2.57 23.05 -2.04
C MET A 132 3.25 23.65 -0.83
N ASN A 133 4.28 24.45 -1.06
CA ASN A 133 4.91 25.28 -0.03
C ASN A 133 4.88 26.72 -0.50
N ALA A 134 4.56 27.62 0.39
CA ALA A 134 4.58 29.05 0.14
C ALA A 134 5.20 29.80 1.33
N ASP A 135 6.15 30.67 1.02
CA ASP A 135 6.71 31.64 1.97
C ASP A 135 6.21 33.02 1.54
N ILE A 136 5.52 33.71 2.44
CA ILE A 136 4.88 34.98 2.20
C ILE A 136 5.40 36.00 3.19
N ASP A 137 6.18 36.97 2.73
CA ASP A 137 6.58 38.14 3.51
C ASP A 137 5.37 39.10 3.57
N ILE A 138 4.52 38.95 4.60
CA ILE A 138 3.32 39.79 4.82
C ILE A 138 3.75 41.23 5.08
N THR A 139 4.81 41.38 5.91
CA THR A 139 5.47 42.65 6.17
C THR A 139 6.98 42.42 6.22
N LYS A 140 7.77 43.48 6.39
CA LYS A 140 9.23 43.37 6.61
C LYS A 140 9.59 42.60 7.90
N SER A 141 8.66 42.49 8.86
CA SER A 141 8.84 41.82 10.14
C SER A 141 8.03 40.51 10.26
N THR A 142 7.13 40.21 9.32
CA THR A 142 6.19 39.10 9.40
C THR A 142 6.38 38.17 8.18
N LEU A 143 6.79 36.93 8.45
CA LEU A 143 6.91 35.87 7.45
C LEU A 143 5.91 34.76 7.80
N LEU A 144 5.05 34.42 6.83
CA LEU A 144 4.14 33.27 6.90
C LEU A 144 4.66 32.17 5.98
N ASN A 145 4.90 30.99 6.55
CA ASN A 145 5.19 29.79 5.77
C ASN A 145 3.95 28.87 5.81
N VAL A 146 3.50 28.45 4.65
CA VAL A 146 2.36 27.52 4.50
C VAL A 146 2.84 26.31 3.73
N GLY A 147 2.61 25.12 4.29
CA GLY A 147 2.91 23.86 3.64
C GLY A 147 1.67 22.96 3.64
N ILE A 148 1.35 22.41 2.49
CA ILE A 148 0.31 21.39 2.33
C ILE A 148 0.91 20.27 1.50
N SER A 149 0.81 19.05 1.98
CA SER A 149 1.17 17.86 1.19
C SER A 149 0.15 16.75 1.39
N GLY A 150 0.02 15.89 0.41
CA GLY A 150 -0.88 14.78 0.53
C GLY A 150 -0.57 13.66 -0.45
N MET A 151 -1.17 12.52 -0.15
CA MET A 151 -1.10 11.31 -0.95
C MET A 151 -2.49 10.69 -1.02
N LEU A 152 -2.91 10.35 -2.22
CA LEU A 152 -4.03 9.43 -2.46
C LEU A 152 -3.47 8.17 -3.12
N LYS A 153 -3.61 7.03 -2.46
CA LYS A 153 -3.21 5.72 -2.99
C LYS A 153 -4.44 4.85 -3.16
N LYS A 154 -4.61 4.26 -4.33
CA LYS A 154 -5.60 3.23 -4.61
C LYS A 154 -4.87 1.94 -4.95
N VAL A 155 -5.20 0.86 -4.25
CA VAL A 155 -4.69 -0.49 -4.53
C VAL A 155 -5.88 -1.37 -4.87
N ASN A 156 -5.79 -2.05 -5.99
CA ASN A 156 -6.70 -3.11 -6.37
C ASN A 156 -6.01 -4.47 -6.15
N ASP A 157 -6.75 -5.48 -5.73
CA ASP A 157 -6.23 -6.83 -5.53
C ASP A 157 -7.31 -7.86 -5.88
N THR A 158 -6.92 -9.12 -6.02
CA THR A 158 -7.84 -10.24 -6.22
C THR A 158 -8.82 -10.37 -5.05
N GLY A 159 -9.98 -10.95 -5.27
CA GLY A 159 -11.04 -11.01 -4.25
C GLY A 159 -10.58 -11.65 -2.93
N ARG A 160 -9.80 -12.73 -2.99
CA ARG A 160 -9.27 -13.42 -1.79
C ARG A 160 -7.86 -12.95 -1.41
N GLY A 161 -7.28 -12.02 -2.17
CA GLY A 161 -5.98 -11.40 -1.91
C GLY A 161 -4.81 -12.16 -2.51
N SER A 162 -3.74 -11.43 -2.81
CA SER A 162 -2.52 -11.97 -3.42
C SER A 162 -1.87 -13.09 -2.61
N SER A 163 -2.02 -13.09 -1.28
CA SER A 163 -1.47 -14.17 -0.43
C SER A 163 -2.08 -15.53 -0.76
N LEU A 164 -3.41 -15.59 -1.02
CA LEU A 164 -4.04 -16.86 -1.39
C LEU A 164 -3.55 -17.32 -2.77
N VAL A 165 -3.42 -16.41 -3.73
CA VAL A 165 -2.90 -16.73 -5.07
C VAL A 165 -1.51 -17.35 -4.97
N TRP A 166 -0.61 -16.73 -4.21
CA TRP A 166 0.75 -17.25 -4.01
C TRP A 166 0.78 -18.57 -3.25
N ASN A 167 0.00 -18.73 -2.21
CA ASN A 167 -0.11 -20.00 -1.50
C ASN A 167 -0.61 -21.12 -2.42
N SER A 168 -1.57 -20.82 -3.28
CA SER A 168 -2.09 -21.76 -4.27
C SER A 168 -1.05 -22.09 -5.34
N LEU A 169 -0.32 -21.10 -5.86
CA LEU A 169 0.76 -21.29 -6.82
C LEU A 169 1.86 -22.21 -6.28
N MET A 170 2.24 -22.04 -5.01
CA MET A 170 3.29 -22.83 -4.37
C MET A 170 2.79 -24.20 -3.89
N GLY A 171 1.49 -24.34 -3.70
CA GLY A 171 0.88 -25.54 -3.13
C GLY A 171 0.34 -26.53 -4.16
N GLN A 172 0.03 -26.10 -5.39
CA GLN A 172 -0.49 -26.98 -6.43
C GLN A 172 0.62 -27.71 -7.16
N THR A 173 0.39 -28.98 -7.44
CA THR A 173 1.27 -29.77 -8.30
C THR A 173 0.81 -29.66 -9.76
N PRO A 174 1.69 -29.94 -10.73
CA PRO A 174 1.32 -29.84 -12.15
C PRO A 174 0.25 -30.85 -12.58
N VAL A 175 0.01 -31.89 -11.81
CA VAL A 175 -0.89 -33.01 -12.13
C VAL A 175 -2.15 -33.07 -11.28
N SER A 176 -2.32 -32.16 -10.33
CA SER A 176 -3.40 -32.25 -9.33
C SER A 176 -4.79 -31.95 -9.92
N ILE A 177 -4.89 -30.85 -10.64
CA ILE A 177 -6.13 -30.35 -11.27
C ILE A 177 -5.79 -29.58 -12.54
N PRO A 178 -6.68 -29.56 -13.57
CA PRO A 178 -6.51 -28.66 -14.69
C PRO A 178 -6.82 -27.21 -14.29
N LYS A 179 -6.43 -26.25 -15.11
CA LYS A 179 -6.82 -24.84 -14.96
C LYS A 179 -8.34 -24.67 -15.01
N VAL A 180 -8.94 -25.22 -16.07
CA VAL A 180 -10.37 -25.30 -16.35
C VAL A 180 -10.57 -26.61 -17.11
N TYR A 181 -11.65 -27.34 -16.85
CA TYR A 181 -12.00 -28.51 -17.63
C TYR A 181 -12.37 -28.15 -19.08
N SER A 182 -12.22 -29.08 -19.99
CA SER A 182 -12.52 -28.87 -21.43
C SER A 182 -13.95 -28.42 -21.71
N ASN A 183 -14.91 -28.76 -20.83
CA ASN A 183 -16.29 -28.32 -20.88
C ASN A 183 -16.56 -26.94 -20.26
N GLY A 184 -15.50 -26.26 -19.75
CA GLY A 184 -15.59 -24.96 -19.10
C GLY A 184 -15.86 -24.98 -17.59
N TYR A 185 -16.01 -26.16 -16.99
CA TYR A 185 -16.20 -26.26 -15.54
C TYR A 185 -14.93 -25.96 -14.76
N PHE A 186 -15.07 -25.29 -13.62
CA PHE A 186 -13.96 -24.99 -12.73
C PHE A 186 -13.68 -26.19 -11.82
N PRO A 187 -12.45 -26.69 -11.76
CA PRO A 187 -12.10 -27.81 -10.90
C PRO A 187 -12.13 -27.40 -9.43
N ALA A 188 -12.64 -28.33 -8.60
CA ALA A 188 -12.51 -28.24 -7.15
C ALA A 188 -11.15 -28.81 -6.72
N SER A 189 -10.49 -28.16 -5.77
CA SER A 189 -9.34 -28.73 -5.10
C SER A 189 -9.80 -29.76 -4.07
N GLU A 190 -9.11 -30.87 -3.97
CA GLU A 190 -9.36 -31.88 -2.93
C GLU A 190 -8.84 -31.47 -1.53
N TYR A 191 -8.03 -30.39 -1.50
CA TYR A 191 -7.40 -29.89 -0.29
C TYR A 191 -8.11 -28.64 0.24
N ASN A 192 -7.83 -28.32 1.50
CA ASN A 192 -8.39 -27.16 2.17
C ASN A 192 -8.19 -25.87 1.32
N GLU A 193 -9.27 -25.22 0.98
CA GLU A 193 -9.35 -24.04 0.09
C GLU A 193 -8.45 -22.87 0.51
N ASN A 194 -7.98 -22.85 1.74
CA ASN A 194 -7.13 -21.76 2.24
C ASN A 194 -5.66 -21.88 1.82
N TYR A 195 -5.18 -23.06 1.40
CA TYR A 195 -3.77 -23.28 1.11
C TYR A 195 -3.49 -23.86 -0.29
N ARG A 196 -4.47 -24.51 -0.91
CA ARG A 196 -4.29 -25.22 -2.19
C ARG A 196 -5.49 -25.06 -3.09
N ASP A 197 -5.98 -23.83 -3.22
CA ASP A 197 -7.04 -23.56 -4.20
C ASP A 197 -6.48 -23.61 -5.64
N ASN A 198 -7.37 -23.68 -6.61
CA ASN A 198 -7.00 -23.48 -8.01
C ASN A 198 -6.45 -22.05 -8.18
N PRO A 199 -5.17 -21.86 -8.59
CA PRO A 199 -4.57 -20.53 -8.70
C PRO A 199 -5.28 -19.62 -9.70
N TRP A 200 -5.84 -20.17 -10.78
CA TRP A 200 -6.61 -19.43 -11.76
C TRP A 200 -7.92 -18.89 -11.16
N ILE A 201 -8.63 -19.72 -10.42
CA ILE A 201 -9.85 -19.30 -9.71
C ILE A 201 -9.49 -18.24 -8.66
N ALA A 202 -8.46 -18.48 -7.86
CA ALA A 202 -8.02 -17.55 -6.82
C ALA A 202 -7.66 -16.17 -7.38
N SER A 203 -7.02 -16.11 -8.55
CA SER A 203 -6.60 -14.87 -9.18
C SER A 203 -7.69 -14.16 -9.97
N THR A 204 -8.65 -14.89 -10.58
CA THR A 204 -9.58 -14.30 -11.55
C THR A 204 -11.05 -14.39 -11.17
N GLN A 205 -11.49 -15.43 -10.44
CA GLN A 205 -12.92 -15.77 -10.26
C GLN A 205 -13.49 -15.40 -8.89
N THR A 206 -12.68 -14.84 -7.98
CA THR A 206 -13.10 -14.59 -6.59
C THR A 206 -13.61 -13.19 -6.31
N GLY A 207 -13.77 -12.35 -7.35
CA GLY A 207 -14.10 -10.93 -7.20
C GLY A 207 -12.86 -10.06 -7.06
N TYR A 208 -12.99 -8.95 -6.33
CA TYR A 208 -11.88 -8.00 -6.16
C TYR A 208 -11.96 -7.25 -4.82
N ARG A 209 -10.80 -6.71 -4.42
CA ARG A 209 -10.66 -5.80 -3.26
C ARG A 209 -10.08 -4.49 -3.73
N GLN A 210 -10.58 -3.40 -3.17
CA GLN A 210 -10.04 -2.06 -3.39
C GLN A 210 -9.75 -1.40 -2.07
N ASN A 211 -8.54 -0.88 -1.92
CA ASN A 211 -8.12 -0.11 -0.76
C ASN A 211 -7.75 1.31 -1.21
N TRP A 212 -8.27 2.31 -0.53
CA TRP A 212 -7.87 3.71 -0.66
C TRP A 212 -7.19 4.17 0.62
N THR A 213 -6.06 4.83 0.47
CA THR A 213 -5.42 5.55 1.57
C THR A 213 -5.29 7.01 1.17
N ASN A 214 -5.79 7.89 2.00
CA ASN A 214 -5.71 9.34 1.83
C ASN A 214 -5.00 9.94 3.04
N GLN A 215 -3.89 10.63 2.77
CA GLN A 215 -3.10 11.34 3.77
C GLN A 215 -3.03 12.81 3.38
N ILE A 216 -3.28 13.69 4.33
CA ILE A 216 -3.12 15.12 4.19
C ILE A 216 -2.30 15.61 5.37
N GLN A 217 -1.27 16.39 5.09
CA GLN A 217 -0.43 17.05 6.09
C GLN A 217 -0.39 18.53 5.79
N THR A 218 -0.70 19.33 6.80
CA THR A 218 -0.72 20.79 6.70
C THR A 218 0.16 21.36 7.79
N ASN A 219 1.00 22.31 7.44
CA ASN A 219 1.74 23.10 8.40
C ASN A 219 1.65 24.59 8.06
N VAL A 220 1.49 25.39 9.10
CA VAL A 220 1.51 26.85 9.02
C VAL A 220 2.47 27.35 10.07
N THR A 221 3.42 28.16 9.67
CA THR A 221 4.38 28.80 10.60
C THR A 221 4.34 30.32 10.41
N LEU A 222 4.03 31.02 11.44
CA LEU A 222 4.13 32.47 11.53
C LEU A 222 5.40 32.86 12.25
N ASN A 223 6.27 33.61 11.59
CA ASN A 223 7.46 34.19 12.18
C ASN A 223 7.27 35.71 12.25
N GLN A 224 7.25 36.25 13.47
CA GLN A 224 7.06 37.67 13.72
C GLN A 224 8.26 38.24 14.49
N LYS A 225 9.01 39.16 13.87
CA LYS A 225 9.99 39.97 14.59
C LYS A 225 9.24 41.02 15.42
N LEU A 226 9.60 41.14 16.68
CA LEU A 226 8.99 42.04 17.64
C LEU A 226 9.99 43.11 18.11
N ASP A 227 10.92 43.48 17.22
CA ASP A 227 11.94 44.51 17.53
C ASP A 227 11.32 45.87 17.86
N PHE A 228 10.07 46.12 17.47
CA PHE A 228 9.31 47.31 17.86
C PHE A 228 8.91 47.32 19.34
N ILE A 229 8.93 46.16 20.03
CA ILE A 229 8.75 46.05 21.48
C ILE A 229 10.11 46.11 22.17
N THR A 230 11.02 45.26 21.75
CA THR A 230 12.42 45.24 22.20
C THR A 230 13.29 44.52 21.17
N GLU A 231 14.46 45.06 20.92
CA GLU A 231 15.41 44.53 19.97
C GLU A 231 15.78 43.07 20.29
N GLY A 232 15.75 42.23 19.30
CA GLY A 232 16.09 40.80 19.41
C GLY A 232 14.97 39.90 19.90
N LEU A 233 13.72 40.43 20.06
CA LEU A 233 12.53 39.65 20.38
C LEU A 233 11.88 39.12 19.09
N LYS A 234 11.51 37.86 19.10
CA LYS A 234 10.85 37.18 18.00
C LYS A 234 9.79 36.19 18.52
N PHE A 235 8.62 36.18 17.90
CA PHE A 235 7.57 35.18 18.10
C PHE A 235 7.56 34.21 16.93
N ILE A 236 7.36 32.91 17.24
CA ILE A 236 7.13 31.87 16.23
C ILE A 236 5.89 31.09 16.66
N GLY A 237 4.87 31.09 15.81
CA GLY A 237 3.68 30.25 15.99
C GLY A 237 3.66 29.16 14.93
N ARG A 238 3.36 27.92 15.32
CA ARG A 238 3.22 26.78 14.39
C ARG A 238 1.87 26.12 14.61
N PHE A 239 1.23 25.77 13.52
CA PHE A 239 0.02 24.96 13.50
C PHE A 239 0.21 23.82 12.50
N GLY A 240 -0.12 22.62 12.94
CA GLY A 240 -0.11 21.41 12.09
C GLY A 240 -1.48 20.75 12.15
N TYR A 241 -1.92 20.24 11.00
CA TYR A 241 -3.13 19.45 10.88
C TYR A 241 -2.88 18.30 9.92
N ASP A 242 -2.89 17.09 10.47
CA ASP A 242 -2.64 15.87 9.71
C ASP A 242 -3.85 14.95 9.78
N THR A 243 -4.18 14.31 8.68
CA THR A 243 -5.20 13.26 8.65
C THR A 243 -4.69 12.10 7.81
N ASN A 244 -4.98 10.90 8.27
CA ASN A 244 -4.71 9.66 7.57
C ASN A 244 -5.97 8.81 7.60
N ASN A 245 -6.54 8.52 6.42
CA ASN A 245 -7.74 7.73 6.28
C ASN A 245 -7.48 6.58 5.31
N SER A 246 -7.91 5.38 5.68
CA SER A 246 -7.88 4.20 4.85
C SER A 246 -9.27 3.58 4.78
N ASN A 247 -9.74 3.31 3.57
CA ASN A 247 -11.03 2.70 3.32
C ASN A 247 -10.84 1.49 2.41
N TYR A 248 -11.62 0.45 2.63
CA TYR A 248 -11.64 -0.71 1.75
C TYR A 248 -13.06 -1.06 1.32
N ILE A 249 -13.15 -1.62 0.13
CA ILE A 249 -14.35 -2.27 -0.41
C ILE A 249 -13.91 -3.64 -0.92
N ASN A 250 -14.53 -4.70 -0.39
CA ASN A 250 -14.35 -6.06 -0.87
C ASN A 250 -15.64 -6.49 -1.58
N LYS A 251 -15.50 -6.97 -2.79
CA LYS A 251 -16.58 -7.62 -3.55
C LYS A 251 -16.13 -9.04 -3.84
N LEU A 252 -16.74 -10.00 -3.15
CA LEU A 252 -16.32 -11.38 -3.14
C LEU A 252 -17.39 -12.27 -3.75
N LYS A 253 -16.96 -13.21 -4.58
CA LYS A 253 -17.78 -14.28 -5.13
C LYS A 253 -17.00 -15.59 -5.19
N ALA A 254 -17.66 -16.70 -5.44
CA ALA A 254 -17.00 -17.95 -5.80
C ALA A 254 -17.80 -18.65 -6.92
N PRO A 255 -17.13 -19.20 -7.94
CA PRO A 255 -17.79 -19.95 -8.99
C PRO A 255 -18.21 -21.32 -8.47
N GLU A 256 -19.13 -21.97 -9.18
CA GLU A 256 -19.36 -23.42 -9.02
C GLU A 256 -18.06 -24.19 -9.22
N ARG A 257 -17.90 -25.28 -8.50
CA ARG A 257 -16.73 -26.15 -8.61
C ARG A 257 -17.12 -27.60 -8.75
N TRP A 258 -16.41 -28.27 -9.63
CA TRP A 258 -16.70 -29.60 -10.05
C TRP A 258 -15.49 -30.51 -9.92
N LYS A 259 -15.73 -31.80 -9.72
CA LYS A 259 -14.72 -32.83 -9.79
C LYS A 259 -15.10 -33.79 -10.90
N ALA A 260 -14.15 -34.08 -11.80
CA ALA A 260 -14.30 -35.14 -12.77
C ALA A 260 -14.15 -36.49 -12.08
N GLU A 261 -15.09 -37.39 -12.30
CA GLU A 261 -14.95 -38.79 -11.89
C GLU A 261 -13.95 -39.49 -12.83
N ARG A 262 -13.23 -40.50 -12.31
CA ARG A 262 -12.23 -41.25 -13.09
C ARG A 262 -12.85 -42.30 -14.02
N PHE A 263 -14.06 -42.04 -14.55
CA PHE A 263 -14.71 -42.88 -15.53
C PHE A 263 -15.50 -42.04 -16.52
N ARG A 264 -15.77 -42.64 -17.66
CA ARG A 264 -16.58 -42.05 -18.72
C ARG A 264 -17.90 -42.78 -18.83
N ASP A 265 -18.96 -42.05 -19.27
CA ASP A 265 -20.26 -42.62 -19.54
C ASP A 265 -20.24 -43.51 -20.81
N SER A 266 -21.37 -44.08 -21.16
CA SER A 266 -21.54 -44.93 -22.36
C SER A 266 -21.28 -44.20 -23.69
N GLU A 267 -21.30 -42.85 -23.68
CA GLU A 267 -21.02 -42.00 -24.82
C GLU A 267 -19.57 -41.52 -24.87
N GLY A 268 -18.77 -41.89 -23.87
CA GLY A 268 -17.36 -41.51 -23.75
C GLY A 268 -17.10 -40.16 -23.10
N ASN A 269 -18.15 -39.49 -22.56
CA ASN A 269 -18.02 -38.20 -21.88
C ASN A 269 -17.58 -38.39 -20.41
N LEU A 270 -16.78 -37.46 -19.90
CA LEU A 270 -16.46 -37.42 -18.47
C LEU A 270 -17.70 -37.14 -17.64
N VAL A 271 -17.83 -37.86 -16.56
CA VAL A 271 -18.89 -37.64 -15.56
C VAL A 271 -18.36 -36.64 -14.51
N PHE A 272 -19.17 -35.66 -14.20
CA PHE A 272 -18.80 -34.58 -13.25
C PHE A 272 -19.71 -34.58 -12.04
N LYS A 273 -19.11 -34.42 -10.87
CA LYS A 273 -19.81 -34.19 -9.62
C LYS A 273 -19.59 -32.76 -9.14
N ARG A 274 -20.68 -32.02 -8.91
CA ARG A 274 -20.60 -30.68 -8.32
C ARG A 274 -20.25 -30.80 -6.84
N LEU A 275 -19.18 -30.14 -6.42
CA LEU A 275 -18.72 -30.08 -5.02
C LEU A 275 -19.10 -28.79 -4.31
N ASN A 276 -19.05 -27.67 -5.01
CA ASN A 276 -19.39 -26.37 -4.43
C ASN A 276 -20.42 -25.66 -5.33
N GLU A 277 -21.37 -24.98 -4.72
CA GLU A 277 -22.31 -24.11 -5.41
C GLU A 277 -21.72 -22.73 -5.67
N GLU A 278 -22.26 -22.04 -6.68
CA GLU A 278 -21.92 -20.65 -6.93
C GLU A 278 -22.30 -19.78 -5.71
N GLN A 279 -21.36 -18.96 -5.28
CA GLN A 279 -21.63 -17.88 -4.34
C GLN A 279 -21.70 -16.56 -5.10
N LYS A 280 -22.88 -15.97 -5.15
CA LYS A 280 -23.12 -14.66 -5.77
C LYS A 280 -22.28 -13.59 -5.10
N MET A 281 -21.96 -12.54 -5.84
CA MET A 281 -21.13 -11.45 -5.35
C MET A 281 -21.73 -10.77 -4.11
N THR A 282 -20.98 -10.76 -3.04
CA THR A 282 -21.29 -10.04 -1.80
C THR A 282 -20.38 -8.82 -1.67
N GLN A 283 -20.78 -7.85 -0.88
CA GLN A 283 -20.00 -6.65 -0.61
C GLN A 283 -19.78 -6.46 0.88
N SER A 284 -18.56 -6.11 1.26
CA SER A 284 -18.23 -5.57 2.57
C SER A 284 -17.35 -4.32 2.40
N ALA A 285 -17.49 -3.40 3.32
CA ALA A 285 -16.69 -2.16 3.33
C ALA A 285 -16.33 -1.80 4.77
N GLY A 286 -15.25 -1.09 4.91
CA GLY A 286 -14.80 -0.58 6.20
C GLY A 286 -13.64 0.39 6.03
N GLY A 287 -13.06 0.80 7.13
CA GLY A 287 -11.94 1.73 7.08
C GLY A 287 -11.35 1.99 8.45
N SER A 288 -10.36 2.83 8.45
CA SER A 288 -9.71 3.39 9.63
C SER A 288 -9.31 4.82 9.33
N GLY A 289 -9.22 5.63 10.36
CA GLY A 289 -8.78 7.01 10.19
C GLY A 289 -8.32 7.61 11.50
N ASP A 290 -7.41 8.55 11.38
CA ASP A 290 -6.98 9.39 12.49
C ASP A 290 -6.78 10.84 12.02
N ARG A 291 -6.87 11.75 12.99
CA ARG A 291 -6.60 13.16 12.87
C ARG A 291 -5.66 13.58 13.98
N HIS A 292 -4.65 14.33 13.61
CA HIS A 292 -3.68 14.89 14.54
C HIS A 292 -3.62 16.41 14.35
N GLU A 293 -3.82 17.14 15.43
CA GLU A 293 -3.73 18.59 15.50
C GLU A 293 -2.56 18.97 16.40
N PHE A 294 -1.73 19.87 15.93
CA PHE A 294 -0.56 20.35 16.65
C PHE A 294 -0.54 21.87 16.67
N PHE A 295 -0.28 22.44 17.85
CA PHE A 295 -0.08 23.86 18.03
C PHE A 295 1.18 24.10 18.86
N GLU A 296 1.98 25.08 18.44
CA GLU A 296 3.19 25.50 19.16
C GLU A 296 3.35 27.01 19.09
N ALA A 297 3.71 27.62 20.20
CA ALA A 297 4.07 29.01 20.31
C ALA A 297 5.42 29.15 21.01
N GLU A 298 6.34 29.87 20.36
CA GLU A 298 7.67 30.15 20.90
C GLU A 298 7.92 31.64 20.96
N LEU A 299 8.52 32.09 22.07
CA LEU A 299 9.03 33.42 22.23
C LEU A 299 10.56 33.36 22.39
N HIS A 300 11.26 33.94 21.46
CA HIS A 300 12.71 33.99 21.42
C HIS A 300 13.19 35.39 21.73
N TYR A 301 14.20 35.49 22.58
CA TYR A 301 14.88 36.75 22.87
C TYR A 301 16.38 36.54 22.77
N ASN A 302 17.07 37.33 21.94
CA ASN A 302 18.52 37.34 21.84
C ASN A 302 19.05 38.76 21.73
N ARG A 303 19.83 39.19 22.70
CA ARG A 303 20.37 40.54 22.70
C ARG A 303 21.78 40.60 23.34
N VAL A 304 22.57 41.47 22.81
CA VAL A 304 23.92 41.77 23.38
C VAL A 304 23.87 43.17 24.01
N PHE A 305 24.16 43.20 25.31
CA PHE A 305 24.26 44.47 26.06
C PHE A 305 25.72 44.83 26.29
N ASN A 306 26.01 46.08 26.13
CA ASN A 306 27.35 46.64 26.39
C ASN A 306 28.50 45.85 25.71
N LYS A 307 28.27 45.25 24.57
CA LYS A 307 29.22 44.43 23.79
C LYS A 307 29.74 43.16 24.51
N HIS A 308 29.36 42.93 25.77
CA HIS A 308 29.96 41.88 26.60
C HIS A 308 28.95 40.93 27.23
N HIS A 309 27.69 41.32 27.34
CA HIS A 309 26.65 40.53 27.97
C HIS A 309 25.73 39.97 26.92
N HIS A 310 25.83 38.70 26.63
CA HIS A 310 25.00 38.01 25.67
C HIS A 310 23.87 37.30 26.43
N VAL A 311 22.65 37.69 26.18
CA VAL A 311 21.45 37.12 26.79
C VAL A 311 20.66 36.41 25.71
N GLY A 312 20.32 35.15 25.93
CA GLY A 312 19.44 34.36 25.07
C GLY A 312 18.35 33.72 25.92
N SER A 313 17.12 33.73 25.40
CA SER A 313 15.99 33.07 26.03
C SER A 313 15.06 32.49 25.00
N VAL A 314 14.47 31.33 25.28
CA VAL A 314 13.41 30.71 24.53
C VAL A 314 12.37 30.23 25.54
N LEU A 315 11.11 30.65 25.34
CA LEU A 315 9.95 30.10 26.02
C LEU A 315 9.11 29.42 24.96
N LYS A 316 8.65 28.21 25.24
CA LYS A 316 7.89 27.38 24.32
C LYS A 316 6.68 26.79 25.02
N TYR A 317 5.53 26.93 24.36
CA TYR A 317 4.31 26.19 24.66
C TYR A 317 3.92 25.35 23.48
N ASN A 318 3.56 24.10 23.70
CA ASN A 318 3.01 23.22 22.66
C ASN A 318 1.86 22.39 23.20
N GLN A 319 0.96 22.05 22.30
CA GLN A 319 -0.08 21.05 22.53
C GLN A 319 -0.33 20.23 21.26
N ASP A 320 -0.69 18.99 21.46
CA ASP A 320 -1.16 18.11 20.39
C ASP A 320 -2.42 17.34 20.81
N SER A 321 -3.19 16.95 19.82
CA SER A 321 -4.40 16.18 20.00
C SER A 321 -4.51 15.15 18.87
N LYS A 322 -4.58 13.87 19.22
CA LYS A 322 -4.79 12.79 18.29
C LYS A 322 -6.10 12.08 18.58
N ILE A 323 -6.95 11.92 17.57
CA ILE A 323 -8.24 11.27 17.66
C ILE A 323 -8.44 10.27 16.51
N ARG A 324 -9.06 9.14 16.82
CA ARG A 324 -9.59 8.24 15.79
C ARG A 324 -10.86 8.84 15.19
N THR A 325 -11.01 8.78 13.87
CA THR A 325 -12.14 9.36 13.15
C THR A 325 -13.08 8.31 12.56
N TYR A 326 -12.69 7.03 12.62
CA TYR A 326 -13.45 5.94 12.02
C TYR A 326 -13.23 4.62 12.78
N ASN A 327 -14.22 3.73 12.74
CA ASN A 327 -14.20 2.40 13.35
C ASN A 327 -13.93 2.44 14.86
N LEU A 328 -14.73 3.26 15.57
CA LEU A 328 -14.57 3.50 17.00
C LEU A 328 -15.00 2.30 17.86
N GLY A 329 -15.84 1.39 17.31
CA GLY A 329 -16.46 0.30 18.08
C GLY A 329 -17.41 0.84 19.15
N ASP A 330 -17.71 0.03 20.15
CA ASP A 330 -18.67 0.36 21.21
C ASP A 330 -18.00 0.95 22.47
N ASP A 331 -16.66 0.97 22.52
CA ASP A 331 -15.93 1.55 23.66
C ASP A 331 -15.79 3.08 23.50
N LEU A 332 -16.41 3.82 24.40
CA LEU A 332 -16.37 5.27 24.45
C LEU A 332 -14.94 5.84 24.51
N LYS A 333 -13.98 5.10 25.07
CA LYS A 333 -12.58 5.52 25.13
C LYS A 333 -11.97 5.72 23.75
N ASN A 334 -12.43 5.00 22.74
CA ASN A 334 -11.93 5.14 21.36
C ASN A 334 -12.30 6.49 20.72
N SER A 335 -13.32 7.18 21.24
CA SER A 335 -13.74 8.51 20.79
C SER A 335 -13.06 9.65 21.55
N VAL A 336 -12.34 9.35 22.63
CA VAL A 336 -11.63 10.35 23.42
C VAL A 336 -10.29 10.67 22.77
N PRO A 337 -10.00 11.95 22.46
CA PRO A 337 -8.70 12.31 21.92
C PRO A 337 -7.59 12.13 22.96
N VAL A 338 -6.47 11.58 22.51
CA VAL A 338 -5.22 11.61 23.28
C VAL A 338 -4.62 13.00 23.12
N ARG A 339 -4.39 13.69 24.24
CA ARG A 339 -3.88 15.07 24.24
C ARG A 339 -2.64 15.16 25.08
N HIS A 340 -1.66 15.95 24.60
CA HIS A 340 -0.48 16.31 25.36
C HIS A 340 -0.30 17.81 25.31
N GLN A 341 0.23 18.37 26.38
CA GLN A 341 0.65 19.77 26.42
C GLN A 341 1.99 19.89 27.11
N GLY A 342 2.76 20.87 26.70
CA GLY A 342 4.09 21.12 27.26
C GLY A 342 4.38 22.59 27.37
N PHE A 343 5.06 22.94 28.43
CA PHE A 343 5.67 24.26 28.60
C PHE A 343 7.14 24.07 28.93
N SER A 344 8.02 24.71 28.18
CA SER A 344 9.45 24.60 28.39
C SER A 344 10.15 25.93 28.14
N GLY A 345 11.32 26.06 28.72
CA GLY A 345 12.10 27.25 28.51
C GLY A 345 13.60 26.99 28.66
N ARG A 346 14.31 27.84 28.00
CA ARG A 346 15.78 27.93 28.11
C ARG A 346 16.20 29.37 28.30
N PHE A 347 17.10 29.60 29.24
CA PHE A 347 17.77 30.88 29.45
C PHE A 347 19.25 30.66 29.33
N THR A 348 19.94 31.52 28.58
CA THR A 348 21.39 31.49 28.40
C THR A 348 21.95 32.88 28.65
N TYR A 349 23.06 32.91 29.36
CA TYR A 349 23.84 34.12 29.57
C TYR A 349 25.30 33.83 29.36
N ASN A 350 26.01 34.71 28.68
CA ASN A 350 27.45 34.66 28.67
C ASN A 350 28.05 36.07 28.80
N TRP A 351 29.12 36.14 29.54
CA TRP A 351 29.93 37.37 29.71
C TRP A 351 31.28 37.23 29.03
N LYS A 352 31.52 38.09 28.05
CA LYS A 352 32.78 38.14 27.28
C LYS A 352 33.24 36.81 26.72
N TYR A 353 32.33 35.85 26.46
CA TYR A 353 32.64 34.47 26.07
C TYR A 353 33.55 33.71 27.03
N ARG A 354 33.63 34.15 28.32
CA ARG A 354 34.43 33.50 29.35
C ARG A 354 33.59 32.77 30.41
N TYR A 355 32.45 33.33 30.75
CA TYR A 355 31.55 32.75 31.76
C TYR A 355 30.18 32.49 31.10
N PHE A 356 29.67 31.29 31.29
CA PHE A 356 28.43 30.83 30.68
C PHE A 356 27.50 30.29 31.75
N VAL A 357 26.24 30.69 31.69
CA VAL A 357 25.14 30.14 32.47
C VAL A 357 24.08 29.65 31.52
N ASN A 358 23.59 28.45 31.75
CA ASN A 358 22.49 27.87 30.97
C ASN A 358 21.51 27.22 31.94
N PHE A 359 20.24 27.65 31.85
CA PHE A 359 19.14 27.11 32.64
C PHE A 359 18.07 26.62 31.71
N ASN A 360 17.60 25.38 31.94
CA ASN A 360 16.53 24.78 31.17
C ASN A 360 15.48 24.24 32.13
N PHE A 361 14.22 24.36 31.75
CA PHE A 361 13.11 23.74 32.46
C PHE A 361 12.10 23.19 31.46
N GLY A 362 11.29 22.22 31.87
CA GLY A 362 10.21 21.66 31.09
C GLY A 362 9.15 21.06 32.01
N TYR A 363 7.90 21.27 31.64
CA TYR A 363 6.74 20.65 32.23
C TYR A 363 5.87 20.06 31.12
N THR A 364 5.45 18.82 31.27
CA THR A 364 4.57 18.12 30.32
C THR A 364 3.41 17.50 31.07
N GLY A 365 2.23 17.53 30.44
CA GLY A 365 1.01 16.91 30.93
C GLY A 365 0.25 16.21 29.79
N SER A 366 -0.52 15.19 30.14
CA SER A 366 -1.39 14.43 29.23
C SER A 366 -2.77 14.21 29.83
#